data_ebf655287ccfe5b3aa11ec957270f216
#
_entry.id   ebf655287ccfe5b3aa11ec957270f216
#
_cell.length_a   1.000
_cell.length_b   1.000
_cell.length_c   1.000
_cell.angle_alpha   90.00
_cell.angle_beta   90.00
_cell.angle_gamma   90.00
#
_symmetry.space_group_name_H-M   'P 1'
#
loop_
_entity.id
_entity.type
_entity.pdbx_description
1 polymer ?
#
loop_
_entity_poly.entity_id
_entity_poly.type
_entity_poly.pdbx_seq_one_letter_code
_entity_poly.pdbx_strand_id
1 'polypeptide(L)'
;IYRYFVDDVQIDEDRVQTLSDKFYQSGYDIAGLMKEIFMADWFYDTQHVGSRIKPPVELLVGIRRTIPMEFEREETMLLFEGLLGQVLFYPPNVAGWPGGRSWIDSSSLMFRLRLPQVILYSQELNARPKEITPEMGEGARYKMTLELNESLRKLYARRVNARINWQPYLDAFKDIPRERLADEIAAALLLKNANANKSLLDKYADASSRENYIKTVTIDVMSTPEYQLC
;
A
#
# COMPACT_ATOMS: atom_id res chain seq x y z
N ILE A 1 -17.43 -6.33 -8.61
CA ILE A 1 -16.94 -5.18 -9.41
C ILE A 1 -17.07 -3.90 -8.59
N TYR A 2 -18.26 -3.50 -8.10
CA TYR A 2 -18.44 -2.26 -7.35
C TYR A 2 -17.49 -2.14 -6.15
N ARG A 3 -17.45 -3.16 -5.29
CA ARG A 3 -16.55 -3.20 -4.12
C ARG A 3 -15.05 -3.09 -4.48
N TYR A 4 -14.68 -3.52 -5.66
CA TYR A 4 -13.29 -3.49 -6.08
C TYR A 4 -12.87 -2.15 -6.68
N PHE A 5 -13.74 -1.54 -7.51
CA PHE A 5 -13.39 -0.34 -8.27
C PHE A 5 -13.93 0.97 -7.69
N VAL A 6 -14.98 0.90 -6.86
CA VAL A 6 -15.66 2.11 -6.34
C VAL A 6 -15.40 2.28 -4.85
N ASP A 7 -16.02 1.43 -4.03
CA ASP A 7 -15.92 1.51 -2.58
C ASP A 7 -16.18 0.14 -1.96
N ASP A 8 -15.31 -0.28 -1.02
CA ASP A 8 -15.45 -1.57 -0.33
C ASP A 8 -16.07 -1.44 1.07
N VAL A 9 -16.28 -0.21 1.54
CA VAL A 9 -16.83 0.11 2.87
C VAL A 9 -18.27 0.65 2.78
N GLN A 10 -18.49 1.64 1.92
CA GLN A 10 -19.79 2.26 1.72
C GLN A 10 -20.40 1.78 0.41
N ILE A 11 -21.29 0.80 0.51
CA ILE A 11 -21.98 0.23 -0.64
C ILE A 11 -23.31 0.97 -0.86
N ASP A 12 -23.45 1.59 -2.02
CA ASP A 12 -24.73 2.13 -2.49
C ASP A 12 -25.56 0.97 -3.09
N GLU A 13 -26.41 0.38 -2.27
CA GLU A 13 -27.19 -0.80 -2.64
C GLU A 13 -28.13 -0.52 -3.81
N ASP A 14 -28.76 0.66 -3.89
CA ASP A 14 -29.65 1.03 -4.99
C ASP A 14 -28.90 1.11 -6.32
N ARG A 15 -27.70 1.67 -6.28
CA ARG A 15 -26.83 1.75 -7.44
C ARG A 15 -26.33 0.38 -7.86
N VAL A 16 -25.91 -0.45 -6.91
CA VAL A 16 -25.51 -1.84 -7.19
C VAL A 16 -26.66 -2.62 -7.80
N GLN A 17 -27.91 -2.45 -7.30
CA GLN A 17 -29.08 -3.10 -7.88
C GLN A 17 -29.31 -2.66 -9.33
N THR A 18 -29.25 -1.35 -9.60
CA THR A 18 -29.41 -0.80 -10.95
C THR A 18 -28.36 -1.35 -11.92
N LEU A 19 -27.10 -1.38 -11.51
CA LEU A 19 -25.99 -1.94 -12.31
C LEU A 19 -26.17 -3.45 -12.54
N SER A 20 -26.65 -4.17 -11.53
CA SER A 20 -26.92 -5.61 -11.60
C SER A 20 -28.02 -5.94 -12.61
N ASP A 21 -29.13 -5.18 -12.59
CA ASP A 21 -30.24 -5.37 -13.53
C ASP A 21 -29.83 -5.13 -14.97
N LYS A 22 -29.08 -4.06 -15.21
CA LYS A 22 -28.52 -3.77 -16.55
C LYS A 22 -27.53 -4.83 -17.01
N PHE A 23 -26.66 -5.29 -16.10
CA PHE A 23 -25.69 -6.35 -16.38
C PHE A 23 -26.39 -7.67 -16.77
N TYR A 24 -27.45 -8.03 -16.04
CA TYR A 24 -28.29 -9.18 -16.38
C TYR A 24 -28.96 -9.02 -17.75
N GLN A 25 -29.59 -7.86 -18.03
CA GLN A 25 -30.28 -7.58 -19.29
C GLN A 25 -29.34 -7.57 -20.49
N SER A 26 -28.08 -7.19 -20.30
CA SER A 26 -27.07 -7.19 -21.37
C SER A 26 -26.51 -8.58 -21.71
N GLY A 27 -26.97 -9.64 -21.03
CA GLY A 27 -26.41 -10.98 -21.17
C GLY A 27 -25.02 -11.10 -20.53
N TYR A 28 -24.79 -10.38 -19.43
CA TYR A 28 -23.54 -10.37 -18.65
C TYR A 28 -22.35 -9.72 -19.41
N ASP A 29 -22.62 -8.64 -20.15
CA ASP A 29 -21.57 -7.86 -20.80
C ASP A 29 -20.72 -7.09 -19.79
N ILE A 30 -19.56 -7.63 -19.44
CA ILE A 30 -18.62 -7.01 -18.50
C ILE A 30 -18.08 -5.68 -19.03
N ALA A 31 -17.80 -5.58 -20.33
CA ALA A 31 -17.25 -4.35 -20.92
C ALA A 31 -18.27 -3.20 -20.83
N GLY A 32 -19.55 -3.49 -21.11
CA GLY A 32 -20.65 -2.53 -20.94
C GLY A 32 -20.79 -2.07 -19.49
N LEU A 33 -20.76 -3.01 -18.54
CA LEU A 33 -20.82 -2.69 -17.10
C LEU A 33 -19.66 -1.79 -16.65
N MET A 34 -18.43 -2.13 -17.04
CA MET A 34 -17.23 -1.34 -16.69
C MET A 34 -17.29 0.06 -17.30
N LYS A 35 -17.73 0.15 -18.57
CA LYS A 35 -17.92 1.44 -19.23
C LYS A 35 -18.95 2.30 -18.49
N GLU A 36 -20.08 1.72 -18.09
CA GLU A 36 -21.11 2.45 -17.35
C GLU A 36 -20.58 3.00 -16.03
N ILE A 37 -19.82 2.20 -15.28
CA ILE A 37 -19.23 2.63 -14.02
C ILE A 37 -18.22 3.76 -14.25
N PHE A 38 -17.26 3.58 -15.13
CA PHE A 38 -16.16 4.54 -15.32
C PHE A 38 -16.55 5.82 -16.07
N MET A 39 -17.67 5.81 -16.80
CA MET A 39 -18.18 7.01 -17.47
C MET A 39 -19.23 7.78 -16.63
N ALA A 40 -19.58 7.27 -15.48
CA ALA A 40 -20.55 7.91 -14.60
C ALA A 40 -19.90 9.01 -13.75
N ASP A 41 -20.54 10.17 -13.66
CA ASP A 41 -20.03 11.30 -12.88
C ASP A 41 -19.82 10.94 -11.41
N TRP A 42 -20.73 10.15 -10.83
CA TRP A 42 -20.65 9.73 -9.45
C TRP A 42 -19.42 8.87 -9.12
N PHE A 43 -18.81 8.20 -10.12
CA PHE A 43 -17.59 7.43 -9.91
C PHE A 43 -16.42 8.33 -9.46
N TYR A 44 -16.42 9.58 -9.91
CA TYR A 44 -15.40 10.59 -9.60
C TYR A 44 -15.74 11.45 -8.39
N ASP A 45 -16.80 11.12 -7.65
CA ASP A 45 -17.14 11.83 -6.42
C ASP A 45 -16.00 11.73 -5.39
N THR A 46 -15.73 12.82 -4.72
CA THR A 46 -14.63 12.91 -3.73
C THR A 46 -14.77 11.91 -2.58
N GLN A 47 -15.97 11.40 -2.30
CA GLN A 47 -16.20 10.37 -1.29
C GLN A 47 -15.49 9.05 -1.63
N HIS A 48 -15.34 8.72 -2.92
CA HIS A 48 -14.70 7.49 -3.37
C HIS A 48 -13.19 7.59 -3.46
N VAL A 49 -12.63 8.80 -3.45
CA VAL A 49 -11.18 9.03 -3.46
C VAL A 49 -10.59 8.67 -2.11
N GLY A 50 -9.61 7.76 -2.07
CA GLY A 50 -8.98 7.32 -0.82
C GLY A 50 -9.95 6.59 0.11
N SER A 51 -10.94 5.88 -0.41
CA SER A 51 -11.90 5.08 0.35
C SER A 51 -11.37 3.68 0.66
N ARG A 52 -10.39 3.20 -0.11
CA ARG A 52 -9.84 1.85 0.02
C ARG A 52 -8.51 1.84 0.77
N ILE A 53 -8.28 0.76 1.51
CA ILE A 53 -6.98 0.47 2.11
C ILE A 53 -6.08 -0.16 1.04
N LYS A 54 -4.90 0.42 0.81
CA LYS A 54 -3.91 -0.17 -0.12
C LYS A 54 -3.63 -1.62 0.24
N PRO A 55 -3.79 -2.57 -0.68
CA PRO A 55 -3.27 -3.91 -0.50
C PRO A 55 -1.76 -3.88 -0.20
N PRO A 56 -1.21 -4.86 0.53
CA PRO A 56 0.21 -4.88 0.87
C PRO A 56 1.16 -4.73 -0.32
N VAL A 57 0.90 -5.43 -1.42
CA VAL A 57 1.73 -5.33 -2.63
C VAL A 57 1.65 -3.93 -3.25
N GLU A 58 0.46 -3.32 -3.27
CA GLU A 58 0.28 -1.95 -3.78
C GLU A 58 1.04 -0.94 -2.94
N LEU A 59 1.01 -1.07 -1.61
CA LEU A 59 1.79 -0.22 -0.70
C LEU A 59 3.30 -0.34 -0.97
N LEU A 60 3.82 -1.57 -1.05
CA LEU A 60 5.24 -1.84 -1.29
C LEU A 60 5.71 -1.31 -2.64
N VAL A 61 4.94 -1.58 -3.69
CA VAL A 61 5.23 -1.10 -5.05
C VAL A 61 5.12 0.42 -5.12
N GLY A 62 4.13 1.02 -4.44
CA GLY A 62 3.97 2.47 -4.36
C GLY A 62 5.21 3.15 -3.78
N ILE A 63 5.74 2.67 -2.65
CA ILE A 63 6.98 3.18 -2.05
C ILE A 63 8.16 3.06 -3.05
N ARG A 64 8.35 1.89 -3.68
CA ARG A 64 9.43 1.65 -4.65
C ARG A 64 9.33 2.48 -5.91
N ARG A 65 8.12 2.79 -6.38
CA ARG A 65 7.91 3.65 -7.55
C ARG A 65 8.13 5.11 -7.24
N THR A 66 7.77 5.55 -6.04
CA THR A 66 7.99 6.93 -5.60
C THR A 66 9.47 7.20 -5.38
N ILE A 67 10.17 6.28 -4.73
CA ILE A 67 11.59 6.39 -4.42
C ILE A 67 12.29 5.17 -5.00
N PRO A 68 12.98 5.30 -6.16
CA PRO A 68 13.69 4.19 -6.78
C PRO A 68 14.74 3.59 -5.85
N MET A 69 14.70 2.27 -5.70
CA MET A 69 15.60 1.55 -4.81
C MET A 69 15.87 0.13 -5.29
N GLU A 70 17.02 -0.41 -4.88
CA GLU A 70 17.39 -1.80 -5.07
C GLU A 70 17.68 -2.42 -3.70
N PHE A 71 17.03 -3.53 -3.40
CA PHE A 71 17.36 -4.29 -2.20
C PHE A 71 18.62 -5.12 -2.43
N GLU A 72 19.46 -5.20 -1.42
CA GLU A 72 20.65 -6.08 -1.45
C GLU A 72 20.26 -7.54 -1.68
N ARG A 73 19.04 -7.91 -1.27
CA ARG A 73 18.45 -9.23 -1.44
C ARG A 73 17.06 -9.09 -2.02
N GLU A 74 16.82 -9.74 -3.13
CA GLU A 74 15.51 -9.72 -3.79
C GLU A 74 14.40 -10.31 -2.92
N GLU A 75 14.72 -11.31 -2.08
CA GLU A 75 13.80 -11.95 -1.15
C GLU A 75 13.24 -11.00 -0.07
N THR A 76 13.84 -9.82 0.09
CA THR A 76 13.34 -8.81 1.04
C THR A 76 11.89 -8.38 0.72
N MET A 77 11.53 -8.35 -0.55
CA MET A 77 10.14 -8.06 -0.94
C MET A 77 9.18 -9.17 -0.48
N LEU A 78 9.58 -10.43 -0.67
CA LEU A 78 8.81 -11.58 -0.21
C LEU A 78 8.63 -11.56 1.31
N LEU A 79 9.67 -11.15 2.06
CA LEU A 79 9.58 -10.97 3.50
C LEU A 79 8.52 -9.93 3.88
N PHE A 80 8.51 -8.75 3.21
CA PHE A 80 7.51 -7.72 3.47
C PHE A 80 6.10 -8.17 3.10
N GLU A 81 5.94 -8.85 1.98
CA GLU A 81 4.66 -9.46 1.57
C GLU A 81 4.14 -10.43 2.64
N GLY A 82 5.01 -11.29 3.17
CA GLY A 82 4.68 -12.21 4.26
C GLY A 82 4.31 -11.52 5.56
N LEU A 83 5.04 -10.45 5.94
CA LEU A 83 4.76 -9.64 7.14
C LEU A 83 3.42 -8.92 7.05
N LEU A 84 3.06 -8.47 5.86
CA LEU A 84 1.82 -7.75 5.59
C LEU A 84 0.64 -8.68 5.26
N GLY A 85 0.90 -9.97 5.01
CA GLY A 85 -0.14 -10.98 4.77
C GLY A 85 -0.63 -11.09 3.33
N GLN A 86 0.14 -10.58 2.34
CA GLN A 86 -0.14 -10.79 0.92
C GLN A 86 1.13 -11.24 0.19
N VAL A 87 1.29 -12.53 0.02
CA VAL A 87 2.38 -13.09 -0.79
C VAL A 87 1.87 -13.26 -2.22
N LEU A 88 2.47 -12.55 -3.16
CA LEU A 88 2.01 -12.50 -4.55
C LEU A 88 1.99 -13.92 -5.16
N PHE A 89 0.96 -14.22 -5.95
CA PHE A 89 0.68 -15.53 -6.53
C PHE A 89 0.38 -16.65 -5.51
N TYR A 90 0.32 -16.33 -4.21
CA TYR A 90 0.04 -17.28 -3.17
C TYR A 90 -1.16 -16.88 -2.30
N PRO A 91 -2.39 -16.81 -2.86
CA PRO A 91 -3.58 -16.47 -2.10
C PRO A 91 -3.91 -17.54 -1.05
N PRO A 92 -4.58 -17.19 0.07
CA PRO A 92 -4.90 -18.12 1.12
C PRO A 92 -5.83 -19.26 0.66
N ASN A 93 -6.71 -18.98 -0.30
CA ASN A 93 -7.65 -19.96 -0.88
C ASN A 93 -8.07 -19.54 -2.30
N VAL A 94 -8.98 -20.29 -2.92
CA VAL A 94 -9.48 -20.05 -4.28
C VAL A 94 -10.25 -18.73 -4.45
N ALA A 95 -10.76 -18.15 -3.35
CA ALA A 95 -11.43 -16.85 -3.38
C ALA A 95 -10.44 -15.67 -3.36
N GLY A 96 -9.14 -15.92 -3.20
CA GLY A 96 -8.12 -14.88 -3.12
C GLY A 96 -7.94 -14.33 -1.70
N TRP A 97 -7.48 -13.09 -1.61
CA TRP A 97 -7.36 -12.36 -0.34
C TRP A 97 -8.65 -11.61 -0.02
N PRO A 98 -9.04 -11.54 1.26
CA PRO A 98 -10.32 -10.92 1.64
C PRO A 98 -10.37 -9.40 1.37
N GLY A 99 -9.23 -8.72 1.30
CA GLY A 99 -9.18 -7.29 0.98
C GLY A 99 -9.66 -6.34 2.10
N GLY A 100 -9.71 -5.05 1.78
CA GLY A 100 -10.29 -4.02 2.63
C GLY A 100 -9.72 -3.99 4.05
N ARG A 101 -10.59 -3.94 5.06
CA ARG A 101 -10.19 -3.91 6.48
C ARG A 101 -9.42 -5.14 6.94
N SER A 102 -9.49 -6.25 6.22
CA SER A 102 -8.74 -7.47 6.57
C SER A 102 -7.23 -7.31 6.42
N TRP A 103 -6.77 -6.27 5.71
CA TRP A 103 -5.35 -5.91 5.66
C TRP A 103 -4.82 -5.30 6.94
N ILE A 104 -5.70 -4.89 7.86
CA ILE A 104 -5.36 -4.13 9.06
C ILE A 104 -5.70 -4.93 10.32
N ASP A 105 -4.68 -5.34 11.02
CA ASP A 105 -4.72 -5.71 12.44
C ASP A 105 -3.66 -4.92 13.21
N SER A 106 -3.58 -5.07 14.52
CA SER A 106 -2.66 -4.29 15.35
C SER A 106 -1.20 -4.42 14.91
N SER A 107 -0.77 -5.62 14.50
CA SER A 107 0.61 -5.88 14.09
C SER A 107 0.90 -5.35 12.69
N SER A 108 -0.01 -5.60 11.75
CA SER A 108 0.14 -5.12 10.37
C SER A 108 0.05 -3.61 10.27
N LEU A 109 -0.83 -2.96 11.04
CA LEU A 109 -0.91 -1.50 11.06
C LEU A 109 0.40 -0.89 11.54
N MET A 110 0.93 -1.33 12.69
CA MET A 110 2.20 -0.84 13.20
C MET A 110 3.34 -1.05 12.21
N PHE A 111 3.37 -2.20 11.55
CA PHE A 111 4.38 -2.47 10.55
C PHE A 111 4.21 -1.59 9.30
N ARG A 112 2.99 -1.41 8.80
CA ARG A 112 2.69 -0.54 7.65
C ARG A 112 3.17 0.90 7.89
N LEU A 113 2.88 1.46 9.05
CA LEU A 113 3.29 2.83 9.40
C LEU A 113 4.82 2.97 9.56
N ARG A 114 5.51 1.91 10.00
CA ARG A 114 6.98 1.89 10.14
C ARG A 114 7.73 1.49 8.88
N LEU A 115 7.05 0.89 7.92
CA LEU A 115 7.68 0.34 6.71
C LEU A 115 8.54 1.34 5.93
N PRO A 116 8.10 2.59 5.69
CA PRO A 116 8.94 3.59 5.04
C PRO A 116 10.25 3.84 5.80
N GLN A 117 10.19 3.95 7.12
CA GLN A 117 11.37 4.14 7.97
C GLN A 117 12.31 2.93 7.94
N VAL A 118 11.76 1.70 8.01
CA VAL A 118 12.54 0.46 7.94
C VAL A 118 13.31 0.37 6.62
N ILE A 119 12.65 0.69 5.51
CA ILE A 119 13.26 0.62 4.18
C ILE A 119 14.26 1.77 3.99
N LEU A 120 13.82 3.00 4.22
CA LEU A 120 14.54 4.19 3.80
C LEU A 120 15.69 4.57 4.74
N TYR A 121 15.67 4.09 5.98
CA TYR A 121 16.78 4.24 6.93
C TYR A 121 17.58 2.95 7.16
N SER A 122 17.30 1.88 6.40
CA SER A 122 17.96 0.57 6.55
C SER A 122 17.94 0.05 8.00
N GLN A 123 16.79 0.14 8.66
CA GLN A 123 16.63 -0.27 10.06
C GLN A 123 16.55 -1.80 10.20
N GLU A 124 16.82 -2.28 11.41
CA GLU A 124 16.57 -3.69 11.75
C GLU A 124 15.08 -3.98 11.86
N LEU A 125 14.69 -5.14 11.33
CA LEU A 125 13.31 -5.58 11.31
C LEU A 125 13.04 -6.47 12.53
N ASN A 126 12.31 -5.93 13.52
CA ASN A 126 11.87 -6.65 14.71
C ASN A 126 10.39 -7.10 14.58
N ALA A 127 10.04 -7.69 13.45
CA ALA A 127 8.70 -8.20 13.19
C ALA A 127 8.75 -9.63 12.68
N ARG A 128 7.85 -10.49 13.15
CA ARG A 128 7.75 -11.88 12.67
C ARG A 128 6.75 -11.98 11.53
N PRO A 129 7.09 -12.65 10.43
CA PRO A 129 6.11 -12.96 9.37
C PRO A 129 4.90 -13.69 9.95
N LYS A 130 3.72 -13.36 9.45
CA LYS A 130 2.53 -14.16 9.72
C LYS A 130 2.69 -15.53 9.07
N GLU A 131 2.43 -16.59 9.82
CA GLU A 131 2.40 -17.91 9.23
C GLU A 131 1.19 -18.02 8.31
N ILE A 132 1.45 -18.43 7.07
CA ILE A 132 0.39 -18.79 6.14
C ILE A 132 -0.16 -20.12 6.63
N THR A 133 -1.44 -20.16 6.97
CA THR A 133 -2.09 -21.40 7.39
C THR A 133 -2.18 -22.37 6.18
N PRO A 134 -1.55 -23.53 6.25
CA PRO A 134 -1.66 -24.50 5.16
C PRO A 134 -3.11 -24.99 5.07
N GLU A 135 -3.60 -25.19 3.85
CA GLU A 135 -4.85 -25.91 3.65
C GLU A 135 -4.70 -27.33 4.18
N MET A 136 -5.73 -27.85 4.86
CA MET A 136 -5.73 -29.21 5.40
C MET A 136 -5.58 -30.23 4.26
N GLY A 137 -4.51 -31.03 4.31
CA GLY A 137 -4.23 -32.08 3.34
C GLY A 137 -2.75 -32.25 3.03
N GLU A 138 -2.39 -33.39 2.39
CA GLU A 138 -1.01 -33.74 2.02
C GLU A 138 -0.62 -33.32 0.60
N GLY A 139 -1.27 -32.31 0.02
CA GLY A 139 -1.05 -31.89 -1.35
C GLY A 139 0.24 -31.06 -1.56
N ALA A 140 0.60 -30.86 -2.84
CA ALA A 140 1.74 -30.03 -3.24
C ALA A 140 1.68 -28.62 -2.64
N ARG A 141 0.48 -28.05 -2.53
CA ARG A 141 0.24 -26.72 -1.93
C ARG A 141 0.58 -26.69 -0.44
N TYR A 142 0.24 -27.73 0.31
CA TYR A 142 0.60 -27.85 1.73
C TYR A 142 2.12 -27.82 1.92
N LYS A 143 2.87 -28.62 1.15
CA LYS A 143 4.33 -28.62 1.20
C LYS A 143 4.92 -27.26 0.84
N MET A 144 4.43 -26.63 -0.23
CA MET A 144 4.86 -25.30 -0.65
C MET A 144 4.60 -24.23 0.42
N THR A 145 3.47 -24.32 1.15
CA THR A 145 3.17 -23.41 2.26
C THR A 145 4.19 -23.57 3.40
N LEU A 146 4.56 -24.80 3.76
CA LEU A 146 5.56 -25.03 4.79
C LEU A 146 6.95 -24.51 4.39
N GLU A 147 7.36 -24.76 3.15
CA GLU A 147 8.63 -24.24 2.60
C GLU A 147 8.67 -22.71 2.58
N LEU A 148 7.56 -22.08 2.20
CA LEU A 148 7.44 -20.62 2.20
C LEU A 148 7.53 -20.05 3.62
N ASN A 149 6.81 -20.62 4.59
CA ASN A 149 6.89 -20.22 5.99
C ASN A 149 8.31 -20.36 6.55
N GLU A 150 8.99 -21.44 6.23
CA GLU A 150 10.39 -21.64 6.64
C GLU A 150 11.33 -20.60 6.01
N SER A 151 11.15 -20.29 4.73
CA SER A 151 11.91 -19.28 4.02
C SER A 151 11.69 -17.89 4.63
N LEU A 152 10.44 -17.52 4.92
CA LEU A 152 10.10 -16.26 5.60
C LEU A 152 10.74 -16.17 6.98
N ARG A 153 10.75 -17.27 7.75
CA ARG A 153 11.42 -17.31 9.07
C ARG A 153 12.94 -17.08 8.97
N LYS A 154 13.60 -17.60 7.95
CA LYS A 154 15.04 -17.41 7.73
C LYS A 154 15.39 -15.95 7.35
N LEU A 155 14.47 -15.26 6.70
CA LEU A 155 14.66 -13.88 6.23
C LEU A 155 14.46 -12.84 7.35
N TYR A 156 13.54 -13.07 8.28
CA TYR A 156 13.11 -12.05 9.23
C TYR A 156 14.18 -11.60 10.23
N ALA A 157 15.19 -12.42 10.53
CA ALA A 157 16.25 -12.11 11.48
C ALA A 157 17.37 -11.23 10.90
N ARG A 158 17.14 -10.56 9.76
CA ARG A 158 18.17 -9.86 9.02
C ARG A 158 17.85 -8.39 8.86
N ARG A 159 18.91 -7.57 8.82
CA ARG A 159 18.79 -6.14 8.51
C ARG A 159 18.31 -5.95 7.08
N VAL A 160 17.39 -5.03 6.90
CA VAL A 160 16.95 -4.59 5.56
C VAL A 160 17.95 -3.58 5.04
N ASN A 161 18.66 -3.94 3.97
CA ASN A 161 19.57 -3.03 3.28
C ASN A 161 19.01 -2.71 1.90
N ALA A 162 18.85 -1.42 1.62
CA ALA A 162 18.43 -0.92 0.31
C ALA A 162 19.40 0.17 -0.17
N ARG A 163 19.78 0.11 -1.43
CA ARG A 163 20.42 1.22 -2.13
C ARG A 163 19.36 2.14 -2.68
N ILE A 164 19.22 3.32 -2.10
CA ILE A 164 18.14 4.25 -2.40
C ILE A 164 18.66 5.36 -3.30
N ASN A 165 18.02 5.53 -4.45
CA ASN A 165 18.29 6.64 -5.36
C ASN A 165 17.32 7.79 -5.09
N TRP A 166 17.70 8.70 -4.21
CA TRP A 166 16.91 9.88 -3.90
C TRP A 166 16.92 10.96 -4.97
N GLN A 167 17.92 10.95 -5.89
CA GLN A 167 18.14 12.07 -6.80
C GLN A 167 16.93 12.43 -7.66
N PRO A 168 16.24 11.47 -8.33
CA PRO A 168 15.06 11.82 -9.15
C PRO A 168 13.94 12.46 -8.32
N TYR A 169 13.76 12.00 -7.08
CA TYR A 169 12.76 12.54 -6.17
C TYR A 169 13.13 13.94 -5.68
N LEU A 170 14.39 14.17 -5.30
CA LEU A 170 14.89 15.49 -4.88
C LEU A 170 14.78 16.51 -6.00
N ASP A 171 15.08 16.10 -7.23
CA ASP A 171 15.00 16.97 -8.42
C ASP A 171 13.57 17.42 -8.70
N ALA A 172 12.56 16.59 -8.41
CA ALA A 172 11.16 16.98 -8.57
C ALA A 172 10.74 18.15 -7.65
N PHE A 173 11.42 18.32 -6.52
CA PHE A 173 11.11 19.36 -5.55
C PHE A 173 12.15 20.50 -5.52
N LYS A 174 13.13 20.51 -6.42
CA LYS A 174 14.26 21.46 -6.36
C LYS A 174 13.84 22.94 -6.38
N ASP A 175 12.83 23.28 -7.18
CA ASP A 175 12.38 24.65 -7.41
C ASP A 175 11.23 25.09 -6.46
N ILE A 176 10.77 24.19 -5.57
CA ILE A 176 9.70 24.49 -4.62
C ILE A 176 10.26 25.31 -3.45
N PRO A 177 9.65 26.47 -3.08
CA PRO A 177 10.05 27.22 -1.89
C PRO A 177 9.99 26.36 -0.61
N ARG A 178 10.92 26.62 0.31
CA ARG A 178 11.05 25.84 1.56
C ARG A 178 9.75 25.77 2.35
N GLU A 179 9.03 26.87 2.42
CA GLU A 179 7.79 27.04 3.18
C GLU A 179 6.63 26.19 2.62
N ARG A 180 6.73 25.81 1.34
CA ARG A 180 5.72 25.00 0.63
C ARG A 180 6.10 23.53 0.51
N LEU A 181 7.33 23.16 0.83
CA LEU A 181 7.82 21.79 0.59
C LEU A 181 6.97 20.73 1.28
N ALA A 182 6.59 20.93 2.54
CA ALA A 182 5.78 19.94 3.26
C ALA A 182 4.41 19.75 2.60
N ASP A 183 3.77 20.84 2.20
CA ASP A 183 2.45 20.82 1.55
C ASP A 183 2.52 20.16 0.17
N GLU A 184 3.54 20.47 -0.62
CA GLU A 184 3.74 19.89 -1.96
C GLU A 184 4.11 18.40 -1.90
N ILE A 185 4.93 17.99 -0.93
CA ILE A 185 5.24 16.58 -0.70
C ILE A 185 3.97 15.82 -0.28
N ALA A 186 3.19 16.37 0.64
CA ALA A 186 1.93 15.78 1.06
C ALA A 186 0.94 15.68 -0.13
N ALA A 187 0.81 16.72 -0.93
CA ALA A 187 -0.05 16.73 -2.12
C ALA A 187 0.39 15.71 -3.18
N ALA A 188 1.70 15.46 -3.31
CA ALA A 188 2.23 14.46 -4.24
C ALA A 188 2.02 13.00 -3.78
N LEU A 189 1.91 12.77 -2.47
CA LEU A 189 1.85 11.44 -1.87
C LEU A 189 0.46 11.02 -1.43
N LEU A 190 -0.41 11.97 -1.08
CA LEU A 190 -1.73 11.73 -0.52
C LEU A 190 -2.83 12.05 -1.53
N LEU A 191 -3.86 11.22 -1.57
CA LEU A 191 -4.96 11.36 -2.54
C LEU A 191 -5.97 12.45 -2.19
N LYS A 192 -6.14 12.73 -0.92
CA LYS A 192 -6.95 13.87 -0.45
C LYS A 192 -5.99 14.93 0.07
N ASN A 193 -6.42 16.20 0.04
CA ASN A 193 -5.83 17.25 0.85
C ASN A 193 -6.01 16.88 2.33
N ALA A 194 -5.43 15.73 2.68
CA ALA A 194 -5.26 15.34 4.06
C ALA A 194 -4.49 16.52 4.66
N ASN A 195 -5.09 17.17 5.67
CA ASN A 195 -4.39 18.08 6.53
C ASN A 195 -3.29 17.29 7.23
N ALA A 196 -2.26 16.89 6.46
CA ALA A 196 -1.02 16.42 7.05
C ALA A 196 -0.66 17.52 8.02
N ASN A 197 -0.65 17.21 9.32
CA ASN A 197 -0.48 18.23 10.34
C ASN A 197 0.90 18.85 10.15
N LYS A 198 0.96 19.93 9.32
CA LYS A 198 2.20 20.59 8.93
C LYS A 198 3.06 20.92 10.14
N SER A 199 2.44 21.30 11.25
CA SER A 199 3.17 21.61 12.47
C SER A 199 3.89 20.39 13.06
N LEU A 200 3.34 19.17 12.88
CA LEU A 200 4.01 17.92 13.27
C LEU A 200 5.12 17.57 12.29
N LEU A 201 4.88 17.68 10.98
CA LEU A 201 5.90 17.42 9.97
C LEU A 201 7.11 18.34 10.16
N ASP A 202 6.89 19.64 10.32
CA ASP A 202 7.96 20.61 10.54
C ASP A 202 8.72 20.36 11.87
N LYS A 203 8.02 19.87 12.90
CA LYS A 203 8.62 19.61 14.21
C LYS A 203 9.61 18.43 14.19
N TYR A 204 9.33 17.39 13.41
CA TYR A 204 10.14 16.18 13.37
C TYR A 204 11.07 16.09 12.18
N ALA A 205 10.90 16.97 11.16
CA ALA A 205 11.74 17.01 9.98
C ALA A 205 13.18 17.43 10.30
N ASP A 206 14.14 16.78 9.68
CA ASP A 206 15.55 17.16 9.75
C ASP A 206 15.80 18.44 8.94
N ALA A 207 15.95 19.56 9.63
CA ALA A 207 16.18 20.86 9.04
C ALA A 207 17.64 21.16 8.68
N SER A 208 18.58 20.23 8.88
CA SER A 208 20.02 20.42 8.66
C SER A 208 20.39 20.74 7.22
N SER A 209 19.62 20.21 6.27
CA SER A 209 19.75 20.55 4.84
C SER A 209 18.40 20.47 4.15
N ARG A 210 18.30 21.07 2.93
CA ARG A 210 17.09 20.94 2.10
C ARG A 210 16.81 19.47 1.76
N GLU A 211 17.83 18.72 1.40
CA GLU A 211 17.67 17.30 1.06
C GLU A 211 17.18 16.47 2.24
N ASN A 212 17.76 16.65 3.41
CA ASN A 212 17.36 15.93 4.61
C ASN A 212 15.93 16.26 5.02
N TYR A 213 15.52 17.52 4.85
CA TYR A 213 14.13 17.90 5.08
C TYR A 213 13.17 17.20 4.13
N ILE A 214 13.45 17.21 2.82
CA ILE A 214 12.61 16.51 1.84
C ILE A 214 12.52 15.02 2.18
N LYS A 215 13.65 14.38 2.48
CA LYS A 215 13.71 12.95 2.85
C LYS A 215 12.88 12.63 4.09
N THR A 216 13.05 13.40 5.16
CA THR A 216 12.35 13.15 6.42
C THR A 216 10.85 13.44 6.30
N VAL A 217 10.45 14.56 5.72
CA VAL A 217 9.02 14.85 5.47
C VAL A 217 8.38 13.77 4.61
N THR A 218 9.06 13.30 3.57
CA THR A 218 8.53 12.22 2.71
C THR A 218 8.28 10.95 3.50
N ILE A 219 9.24 10.54 4.33
CA ILE A 219 9.14 9.34 5.16
C ILE A 219 8.01 9.50 6.19
N ASP A 220 7.90 10.67 6.80
CA ASP A 220 6.86 10.95 7.78
C ASP A 220 5.46 10.93 7.15
N VAL A 221 5.28 11.53 5.97
CA VAL A 221 4.02 11.46 5.21
C VAL A 221 3.69 10.02 4.83
N MET A 222 4.65 9.25 4.32
CA MET A 222 4.44 7.83 3.99
C MET A 222 4.11 6.97 5.23
N SER A 223 4.48 7.44 6.42
CA SER A 223 4.22 6.77 7.71
C SER A 223 2.87 7.16 8.33
N THR A 224 2.06 7.96 7.63
CA THR A 224 0.72 8.34 8.10
C THR A 224 -0.36 7.32 7.72
N PRO A 225 -1.50 7.29 8.44
CA PRO A 225 -2.66 6.49 8.06
C PRO A 225 -3.23 6.87 6.68
N GLU A 226 -3.17 8.14 6.30
CA GLU A 226 -3.70 8.66 5.03
C GLU A 226 -2.94 8.09 3.84
N TYR A 227 -1.64 7.85 3.97
CA TYR A 227 -0.84 7.21 2.92
C TYR A 227 -1.21 5.74 2.71
N GLN A 228 -1.87 5.10 3.68
CA GLN A 228 -2.33 3.71 3.56
C GLN A 228 -3.59 3.55 2.69
N LEU A 229 -4.18 4.66 2.23
CA LEU A 229 -5.40 4.69 1.44
C LEU A 229 -5.13 4.84 -0.07
N CYS A 230 -6.01 4.28 -0.91
CA CYS A 230 -6.02 4.41 -2.37
C CYS A 230 -7.44 4.59 -2.92
#